data_0fcca53b08d3941af662cd9b9a163370
#
_entry.id   0fcca53b08d3941af662cd9b9a163370
#
_cell.length_a   1.000
_cell.length_b   1.000
_cell.length_c   1.000
_cell.angle_alpha   90.00
_cell.angle_beta   90.00
_cell.angle_gamma   90.00
#
_symmetry.space_group_name_H-M   'P 1'
#
loop_
_entity.id
_entity.type
_entity.pdbx_description
1 polymer ?
#
loop_
_entity_poly.entity_id
_entity_poly.type
_entity_poly.pdbx_seq_one_letter_code
_entity_poly.pdbx_strand_id
1 'polypeptide(L)'
;MLLYSFPGSPTLFYGDEAGVQGFEDPLNRGAFPWGSEDAALTDFFRTLGQLRRTRESLRSGALRYLLARGGALAIERECGGERTVTALNAGDAPADLTLAWDAPTAQDAMTGQRFLVIDGKAHLTLPPLNGVILV
;
A
#
# COMPACT_ATOMS: atom_id res chain seq x y z
N MET A 1 -1.86 3.12 -1.25
CA MET A 1 -1.01 1.89 -1.30
C MET A 1 -1.05 1.20 -2.67
N LEU A 2 -2.21 0.77 -3.16
CA LEU A 2 -2.32 -0.03 -4.39
C LEU A 2 -1.65 0.64 -5.60
N LEU A 3 -1.91 1.93 -5.82
CA LEU A 3 -1.30 2.72 -6.90
C LEU A 3 0.24 2.63 -6.93
N TYR A 4 0.89 2.63 -5.76
CA TYR A 4 2.35 2.53 -5.66
C TYR A 4 2.88 1.10 -5.77
N SER A 5 2.00 0.10 -5.67
CA SER A 5 2.35 -1.32 -5.72
C SER A 5 2.18 -1.94 -7.10
N PHE A 6 1.35 -1.35 -7.96
CA PHE A 6 1.17 -1.83 -9.33
C PHE A 6 2.38 -1.55 -10.23
N PRO A 7 2.58 -2.35 -11.31
CA PRO A 7 3.55 -2.04 -12.36
C PRO A 7 3.24 -0.70 -13.04
N GLY A 8 4.27 -0.07 -13.58
CA GLY A 8 4.17 1.22 -14.25
C GLY A 8 4.51 2.39 -13.33
N SER A 9 4.33 3.62 -13.77
CA SER A 9 4.57 4.83 -12.98
C SER A 9 3.32 5.23 -12.21
N PRO A 10 3.39 5.38 -10.88
CA PRO A 10 2.25 5.90 -10.13
C PRO A 10 2.01 7.35 -10.53
N THR A 11 0.78 7.66 -10.90
CA THR A 11 0.36 9.02 -11.23
C THR A 11 -0.63 9.48 -10.18
N LEU A 12 -0.29 10.57 -9.49
CA LEU A 12 -1.18 11.24 -8.54
C LEU A 12 -1.94 12.35 -9.26
N PHE A 13 -3.21 12.48 -8.96
CA PHE A 13 -3.93 13.66 -9.35
C PHE A 13 -3.49 14.82 -8.46
N TYR A 14 -3.44 16.02 -9.02
CA TYR A 14 -3.02 17.24 -8.36
C TYR A 14 -3.76 17.46 -7.04
N GLY A 15 -2.99 17.54 -5.96
CA GLY A 15 -3.48 17.85 -4.62
C GLY A 15 -3.97 16.66 -3.81
N ASP A 16 -4.04 15.43 -4.38
CA ASP A 16 -4.41 14.22 -3.64
C ASP A 16 -3.49 14.02 -2.42
N GLU A 17 -2.19 14.29 -2.59
CA GLU A 17 -1.17 14.16 -1.53
C GLU A 17 -1.29 15.22 -0.43
N ALA A 18 -2.01 16.29 -0.71
CA ALA A 18 -2.23 17.41 0.23
C ALA A 18 -3.64 17.41 0.83
N GLY A 19 -4.50 16.47 0.41
CA GLY A 19 -5.88 16.40 0.87
C GLY A 19 -6.80 17.45 0.26
N VAL A 20 -6.47 17.99 -0.92
CA VAL A 20 -7.32 18.94 -1.64
C VAL A 20 -8.64 18.27 -1.98
N GLN A 21 -9.72 18.92 -1.61
CA GLN A 21 -11.06 18.46 -1.95
C GLN A 21 -11.65 19.35 -3.05
N GLY A 22 -12.36 18.73 -3.98
CA GLY A 22 -13.09 19.41 -5.03
C GLY A 22 -14.29 18.56 -5.46
N PHE A 23 -15.36 19.23 -5.90
CA PHE A 23 -16.56 18.56 -6.41
C PHE A 23 -16.58 18.65 -7.95
N GLU A 24 -17.48 19.45 -8.47
CA GLU A 24 -17.62 19.67 -9.90
C GLU A 24 -16.69 20.78 -10.40
N ASP A 25 -16.39 20.75 -11.70
CA ASP A 25 -15.67 21.81 -12.39
C ASP A 25 -16.48 23.15 -12.30
N PRO A 26 -15.83 24.27 -11.92
CA PRO A 26 -14.39 24.50 -11.74
C PRO A 26 -13.87 24.35 -10.31
N LEU A 27 -14.68 23.89 -9.34
CA LEU A 27 -14.31 23.83 -7.92
C LEU A 27 -13.18 22.83 -7.64
N ASN A 28 -12.97 21.85 -8.54
CA ASN A 28 -11.87 20.90 -8.50
C ASN A 28 -10.52 21.48 -8.96
N ARG A 29 -10.47 22.78 -9.33
CA ARG A 29 -9.26 23.48 -9.79
C ARG A 29 -8.78 24.51 -8.78
N GLY A 30 -8.97 24.25 -7.48
CA GLY A 30 -8.49 25.09 -6.39
C GLY A 30 -6.97 25.23 -6.40
N ALA A 31 -6.45 26.31 -5.80
CA ALA A 31 -5.02 26.48 -5.61
C ALA A 31 -4.49 25.41 -4.65
N PHE A 32 -3.21 25.04 -4.81
CA PHE A 32 -2.55 24.13 -3.86
C PHE A 32 -2.47 24.79 -2.48
N PRO A 33 -2.81 24.09 -1.39
CA PRO A 33 -2.96 24.66 -0.05
C PRO A 33 -1.60 24.81 0.65
N TRP A 34 -0.67 25.59 0.09
CA TRP A 34 0.66 25.80 0.64
C TRP A 34 0.64 26.21 2.11
N GLY A 35 1.27 25.39 2.96
CA GLY A 35 1.34 25.59 4.42
C GLY A 35 0.06 25.19 5.17
N SER A 36 -0.90 24.57 4.47
CA SER A 36 -2.16 24.07 5.05
C SER A 36 -2.48 22.67 4.53
N GLU A 37 -1.45 21.95 4.07
CA GLU A 37 -1.58 20.58 3.60
C GLU A 37 -1.96 19.63 4.75
N ASP A 38 -2.70 18.56 4.44
CA ASP A 38 -2.86 17.45 5.37
C ASP A 38 -1.49 16.76 5.57
N ALA A 39 -0.84 17.05 6.70
CA ALA A 39 0.50 16.55 6.99
C ALA A 39 0.55 15.02 7.07
N ALA A 40 -0.48 14.38 7.64
CA ALA A 40 -0.52 12.93 7.76
C ALA A 40 -0.63 12.27 6.38
N LEU A 41 -1.46 12.82 5.52
CA LEU A 41 -1.63 12.34 4.15
C LEU A 41 -0.36 12.58 3.32
N THR A 42 0.23 13.76 3.44
CA THR A 42 1.51 14.10 2.77
C THR A 42 2.62 13.13 3.19
N ASP A 43 2.75 12.82 4.48
CA ASP A 43 3.75 11.88 4.99
C ASP A 43 3.47 10.43 4.52
N PHE A 44 2.22 10.05 4.45
CA PHE A 44 1.81 8.76 3.90
C PHE A 44 2.24 8.62 2.43
N PHE A 45 1.95 9.59 1.59
CA PHE A 45 2.36 9.58 0.18
C PHE A 45 3.89 9.65 0.03
N ARG A 46 4.58 10.43 0.85
CA ARG A 46 6.05 10.50 0.87
C ARG A 46 6.67 9.16 1.20
N THR A 47 6.14 8.45 2.22
CA THR A 47 6.61 7.11 2.62
C THR A 47 6.39 6.11 1.49
N LEU A 48 5.24 6.09 0.86
CA LEU A 48 4.97 5.25 -0.31
C LEU A 48 5.93 5.53 -1.47
N GLY A 49 6.19 6.79 -1.75
CA GLY A 49 7.14 7.21 -2.79
C GLY A 49 8.58 6.77 -2.49
N GLN A 50 9.01 6.90 -1.23
CA GLN A 50 10.33 6.42 -0.78
C GLN A 50 10.44 4.90 -0.90
N LEU A 51 9.42 4.18 -0.42
CA LEU A 51 9.37 2.73 -0.49
C LEU A 51 9.50 2.25 -1.94
N ARG A 52 8.70 2.83 -2.85
CA ARG A 52 8.80 2.48 -4.26
C ARG A 52 10.16 2.80 -4.88
N ARG A 53 10.79 3.91 -4.49
CA ARG A 53 12.11 4.31 -5.01
C ARG A 53 13.22 3.38 -4.53
N THR A 54 13.11 2.85 -3.31
CA THR A 54 14.16 2.05 -2.69
C THR A 54 14.02 0.56 -2.95
N ARG A 55 12.80 0.05 -3.21
CA ARG A 55 12.56 -1.36 -3.45
C ARG A 55 12.49 -1.69 -4.93
N GLU A 56 13.42 -2.57 -5.37
CA GLU A 56 13.49 -3.01 -6.76
C GLU A 56 12.24 -3.80 -7.17
N SER A 57 11.73 -4.63 -6.26
CA SER A 57 10.49 -5.37 -6.46
C SER A 57 9.32 -4.47 -6.85
N LEU A 58 9.17 -3.30 -6.22
CA LEU A 58 8.09 -2.36 -6.56
C LEU A 58 8.34 -1.63 -7.88
N ARG A 59 9.60 -1.38 -8.26
CA ARG A 59 9.93 -0.71 -9.53
C ARG A 59 9.78 -1.65 -10.72
N SER A 60 10.48 -2.79 -10.69
CA SER A 60 10.71 -3.66 -11.85
C SER A 60 10.14 -5.06 -11.66
N GLY A 61 9.70 -5.43 -10.45
CA GLY A 61 9.29 -6.78 -10.11
C GLY A 61 8.08 -7.27 -10.90
N ALA A 62 8.03 -8.58 -11.11
CA ALA A 62 6.85 -9.24 -11.64
C ALA A 62 5.68 -9.10 -10.66
N LEU A 63 4.46 -8.98 -11.19
CA LEU A 63 3.24 -8.92 -10.40
C LEU A 63 2.58 -10.30 -10.32
N ARG A 64 2.22 -10.71 -9.12
CA ARG A 64 1.41 -11.91 -8.88
C ARG A 64 0.27 -11.60 -7.92
N TYR A 65 -0.94 -12.06 -8.24
CA TYR A 65 -2.07 -12.01 -7.32
C TYR A 65 -1.99 -13.21 -6.36
N LEU A 66 -1.98 -12.93 -5.05
CA LEU A 66 -1.96 -13.96 -4.00
C LEU A 66 -3.36 -14.26 -3.50
N LEU A 67 -4.21 -13.23 -3.44
CA LEU A 67 -5.59 -13.33 -2.96
C LEU A 67 -6.42 -12.22 -3.59
N ALA A 68 -7.64 -12.58 -4.02
CA ALA A 68 -8.66 -11.62 -4.42
C ALA A 68 -10.04 -12.22 -4.09
N ARG A 69 -10.60 -11.83 -2.94
CA ARG A 69 -11.93 -12.31 -2.52
C ARG A 69 -12.62 -11.34 -1.58
N GLY A 70 -13.93 -11.18 -1.72
CA GLY A 70 -14.69 -10.22 -0.93
C GLY A 70 -14.10 -8.82 -1.12
N GLY A 71 -13.90 -8.09 -0.04
CA GLY A 71 -13.20 -6.80 -0.03
C GLY A 71 -11.67 -6.90 0.04
N ALA A 72 -11.09 -8.11 0.15
CA ALA A 72 -9.67 -8.30 0.39
C ALA A 72 -8.88 -8.59 -0.89
N LEU A 73 -7.72 -7.95 -1.03
CA LEU A 73 -6.76 -8.14 -2.11
C LEU A 73 -5.35 -8.28 -1.53
N ALA A 74 -4.59 -9.25 -2.02
CA ALA A 74 -3.14 -9.29 -1.78
C ALA A 74 -2.41 -9.52 -3.11
N ILE A 75 -1.43 -8.66 -3.39
CA ILE A 75 -0.56 -8.74 -4.55
C ILE A 75 0.89 -8.82 -4.11
N GLU A 76 1.67 -9.55 -4.88
CA GLU A 76 3.10 -9.67 -4.69
C GLU A 76 3.84 -8.99 -5.85
N ARG A 77 4.94 -8.34 -5.51
CA ARG A 77 5.96 -7.89 -6.44
C ARG A 77 7.27 -8.59 -6.09
N GLU A 78 7.93 -9.18 -7.08
CA GLU A 78 9.19 -9.92 -6.87
C GLU A 78 10.19 -9.55 -7.96
N CYS A 79 11.44 -9.28 -7.54
CA CYS A 79 12.56 -9.03 -8.43
C CYS A 79 13.87 -9.47 -7.78
N GLY A 80 14.58 -10.42 -8.40
CA GLY A 80 15.92 -10.83 -7.96
C GLY A 80 15.99 -11.34 -6.51
N GLY A 81 14.95 -11.99 -6.02
CA GLY A 81 14.85 -12.45 -4.64
C GLY A 81 14.32 -11.40 -3.66
N GLU A 82 14.19 -10.13 -4.07
CA GLU A 82 13.49 -9.12 -3.28
C GLU A 82 11.98 -9.25 -3.48
N ARG A 83 11.26 -9.43 -2.38
CA ARG A 83 9.81 -9.62 -2.35
C ARG A 83 9.13 -8.49 -1.59
N THR A 84 8.03 -8.01 -2.11
CA THR A 84 7.11 -7.07 -1.44
C THR A 84 5.69 -7.52 -1.65
N VAL A 85 4.90 -7.62 -0.59
CA VAL A 85 3.48 -7.98 -0.66
C VAL A 85 2.63 -6.83 -0.14
N THR A 86 1.71 -6.36 -0.97
CA THR A 86 0.70 -5.36 -0.56
C THR A 86 -0.61 -6.09 -0.33
N ALA A 87 -1.11 -6.03 0.90
CA ALA A 87 -2.38 -6.61 1.29
C ALA A 87 -3.35 -5.49 1.74
N LEU A 88 -4.57 -5.52 1.23
CA LEU A 88 -5.58 -4.50 1.39
C LEU A 88 -6.91 -5.11 1.78
N ASN A 89 -7.67 -4.39 2.60
CA ASN A 89 -9.06 -4.64 2.89
C ASN A 89 -9.89 -3.40 2.52
N ALA A 90 -10.63 -3.47 1.44
CA ALA A 90 -11.56 -2.42 0.98
C ALA A 90 -13.00 -2.66 1.47
N GLY A 91 -13.21 -3.68 2.30
CA GLY A 91 -14.50 -4.00 2.92
C GLY A 91 -14.80 -3.14 4.14
N ASP A 92 -16.01 -3.28 4.66
CA ASP A 92 -16.54 -2.61 5.85
C ASP A 92 -16.39 -3.41 7.14
N ALA A 93 -15.89 -4.65 7.06
CA ALA A 93 -15.59 -5.54 8.18
C ALA A 93 -14.11 -5.95 8.18
N PRO A 94 -13.54 -6.38 9.33
CA PRO A 94 -12.18 -6.91 9.38
C PRO A 94 -12.02 -8.12 8.45
N ALA A 95 -10.86 -8.24 7.81
CA ALA A 95 -10.52 -9.33 6.92
C ALA A 95 -9.31 -10.10 7.43
N ASP A 96 -9.46 -11.42 7.60
CA ASP A 96 -8.37 -12.32 7.94
C ASP A 96 -7.71 -12.85 6.66
N LEU A 97 -6.41 -12.64 6.56
CA LEU A 97 -5.58 -13.08 5.45
C LEU A 97 -4.49 -14.02 5.95
N THR A 98 -4.23 -15.05 5.17
CA THR A 98 -3.12 -15.97 5.40
C THR A 98 -2.27 -16.00 4.13
N LEU A 99 -1.02 -15.59 4.25
CA LEU A 99 -0.11 -15.43 3.12
C LEU A 99 1.13 -16.32 3.33
N ALA A 100 1.55 -17.07 2.32
CA ALA A 100 2.80 -17.81 2.38
C ALA A 100 3.98 -16.84 2.60
N TRP A 101 4.87 -17.17 3.54
CA TRP A 101 6.00 -16.32 3.92
C TRP A 101 7.19 -17.15 4.38
N ASP A 102 8.37 -16.92 3.80
CA ASP A 102 9.53 -17.78 4.00
C ASP A 102 10.43 -17.35 5.18
N ALA A 103 10.25 -16.14 5.71
CA ALA A 103 10.97 -15.64 6.87
C ALA A 103 10.18 -15.85 8.18
N PRO A 104 10.81 -15.84 9.35
CA PRO A 104 10.10 -16.03 10.64
C PRO A 104 9.16 -14.87 11.01
N THR A 105 9.34 -13.71 10.40
CA THR A 105 8.45 -12.53 10.57
C THR A 105 8.23 -11.84 9.25
N ALA A 106 7.04 -11.26 9.07
CA ALA A 106 6.74 -10.30 8.02
C ALA A 106 6.65 -8.91 8.65
N GLN A 107 7.21 -7.88 8.03
CA GLN A 107 7.16 -6.52 8.58
C GLN A 107 6.38 -5.60 7.64
N ASP A 108 5.46 -4.83 8.22
CA ASP A 108 4.82 -3.73 7.49
C ASP A 108 5.82 -2.57 7.31
N ALA A 109 6.14 -2.26 6.09
CA ALA A 109 7.08 -1.19 5.75
C ALA A 109 6.54 0.22 6.02
N MET A 110 5.22 0.37 6.21
CA MET A 110 4.59 1.67 6.49
C MET A 110 4.65 2.02 7.96
N THR A 111 4.47 1.04 8.84
CA THR A 111 4.35 1.25 10.30
C THR A 111 5.48 0.62 11.10
N GLY A 112 6.22 -0.31 10.51
CA GLY A 112 7.21 -1.14 11.21
C GLY A 112 6.59 -2.28 12.02
N GLN A 113 5.27 -2.45 12.01
CA GLN A 113 4.61 -3.55 12.71
C GLN A 113 5.11 -4.90 12.18
N ARG A 114 5.34 -5.85 13.10
CA ARG A 114 5.78 -7.20 12.76
C ARG A 114 4.66 -8.20 13.00
N PHE A 115 4.54 -9.13 12.06
CA PHE A 115 3.61 -10.25 12.10
C PHE A 115 4.40 -11.54 12.23
N LEU A 116 3.99 -12.39 13.17
CA LEU A 116 4.60 -13.70 13.33
C LEU A 116 4.21 -14.61 12.16
N VAL A 117 5.18 -15.41 11.73
CA VAL A 117 4.96 -16.44 10.72
C VAL A 117 4.92 -17.81 11.42
N ILE A 118 3.83 -18.53 11.21
CA ILE A 118 3.59 -19.85 11.77
C ILE A 118 3.40 -20.81 10.61
N ASP A 119 4.14 -21.93 10.62
CA ASP A 119 4.11 -22.95 9.56
C ASP A 119 4.26 -22.35 8.14
N GLY A 120 5.19 -21.41 7.98
CA GLY A 120 5.46 -20.74 6.70
C GLY A 120 4.34 -19.81 6.23
N LYS A 121 3.51 -19.32 7.14
CA LYS A 121 2.38 -18.43 6.83
C LYS A 121 2.33 -17.22 7.75
N ALA A 122 2.25 -16.05 7.17
CA ALA A 122 1.92 -14.81 7.88
C ALA A 122 0.39 -14.70 8.03
N HIS A 123 -0.06 -14.49 9.25
CA HIS A 123 -1.48 -14.30 9.59
C HIS A 123 -1.72 -12.84 9.91
N LEU A 124 -2.65 -12.23 9.18
CA LEU A 124 -2.97 -10.81 9.23
C LEU A 124 -4.46 -10.63 9.46
N THR A 125 -4.83 -9.77 10.38
CA THR A 125 -6.21 -9.25 10.48
C THR A 125 -6.17 -7.78 10.08
N LEU A 126 -6.70 -7.46 8.92
CA LEU A 126 -6.76 -6.09 8.41
C LEU A 126 -8.08 -5.44 8.80
N PRO A 127 -8.06 -4.30 9.51
CA PRO A 127 -9.26 -3.51 9.76
C PRO A 127 -9.97 -3.10 8.46
N PRO A 128 -11.23 -2.66 8.51
CA PRO A 128 -11.91 -2.06 7.36
C PRO A 128 -11.11 -0.91 6.77
N LEU A 129 -11.13 -0.77 5.45
CA LEU A 129 -10.51 0.31 4.68
C LEU A 129 -9.02 0.51 5.02
N ASN A 130 -8.31 -0.58 5.26
CA ASN A 130 -6.92 -0.56 5.69
C ASN A 130 -6.06 -1.49 4.84
N GLY A 131 -4.73 -1.39 5.01
CA GLY A 131 -3.78 -2.23 4.32
C GLY A 131 -2.38 -2.16 4.91
N VAL A 132 -1.53 -3.10 4.47
CA VAL A 132 -0.12 -3.21 4.85
C VAL A 132 0.74 -3.46 3.61
N ILE A 133 2.00 -3.06 3.67
CA ILE A 133 3.02 -3.41 2.69
C ILE A 133 4.11 -4.21 3.40
N LEU A 134 4.08 -5.53 3.22
CA LEU A 134 4.99 -6.47 3.85
C LEU A 134 6.32 -6.57 3.10
N VAL A 135 7.38 -6.60 3.88
CA VAL A 135 8.76 -6.76 3.41
C VAL A 135 9.50 -7.79 4.24
#